data_666fe06339dd385bb4abbef0017508e8
#
_entry.id   666fe06339dd385bb4abbef0017508e8
#
_cell.length_a   1.000
_cell.length_b   1.000
_cell.length_c   1.000
_cell.angle_alpha   90.00
_cell.angle_beta   90.00
_cell.angle_gamma   90.00
#
_symmetry.space_group_name_H-M   'P 1'
#
loop_
_entity.id
_entity.type
_entity.pdbx_description
1 polymer ?
#
loop_
_entity_poly.entity_id
_entity_poly.type
_entity_poly.pdbx_seq_one_letter_code
_entity_poly.pdbx_strand_id
1 'polypeptide(L)'
;VTWNGMRINNPMLGMTDFSTIPSYFIDQASLLHGTSSVNETGGGIGGLVKLATTPHVGEGFNVQYVQGVGSFKTFDEFLRLTYGGDHWHVSTRAVYSSSPNDYKYTNHDKKINIYDDDKNIVGQYHPVERNRSGAFKDLHLLQEVYYDTRKGDKLGLNAWYIHSNRELPMLTTDYGDATDFENRQREQTFRGVVSWDHIKSNWKVGVKGGYIHTWMAYDYKREVAPDNWASMTRSRSKVNTFYGQAEGEYSPSKRWFFTANVSLHQHLVRSEDKNIILQDGNKAIVGYDKGRVELSGSLSAKWQPIDRMGLSVVLREEMYGDKWVPLIPAFFIDGILSKKGNIVAKASVSRNYRFPTLNDLYFLPGGNPDLRNEHGFSYDAGVSFEVGKKSIYKLSGSANWFDSYIDDWIIWLPTTKGFFSPRNVKKVHAYGVEVKANLAVQPAKDWLIDLNGSYSWTPSINEGEKMSPADQSVGKQLPYVPEHSASLTGRLSWRSWAFLYKWAYYSERFTMSSNDYTLTGHLPEYFMSNISLEKGLSFKPLDLQLKFAVNNLFNEDYLSVLSRPMPGINFELFIGITPKFGKNNKKQ
;
A
#
# COMPACT_ATOMS: atom_id res chain seq x y z
N VAL A 1 -2.03 -1.74 6.92
CA VAL A 1 -0.58 -1.90 6.64
C VAL A 1 0.20 -1.91 7.93
N THR A 2 1.12 -2.87 8.08
CA THR A 2 2.04 -2.92 9.24
C THR A 2 3.49 -2.81 8.77
N TRP A 3 4.34 -2.20 9.60
CA TRP A 3 5.79 -2.20 9.46
C TRP A 3 6.41 -2.80 10.72
N ASN A 4 7.17 -3.90 10.58
CA ASN A 4 7.75 -4.69 11.67
C ASN A 4 6.74 -5.07 12.77
N GLY A 5 5.47 -5.31 12.37
CA GLY A 5 4.35 -5.63 13.24
C GLY A 5 3.54 -4.42 13.74
N MET A 6 4.10 -3.21 13.73
CA MET A 6 3.39 -1.99 14.13
C MET A 6 2.49 -1.48 12.98
N ARG A 7 1.22 -1.20 13.26
CA ARG A 7 0.29 -0.61 12.29
C ARG A 7 0.68 0.83 11.99
N ILE A 8 0.85 1.16 10.70
CA ILE A 8 1.29 2.48 10.21
C ILE A 8 0.19 3.27 9.49
N ASN A 9 -1.03 2.76 9.45
CA ASN A 9 -2.18 3.52 8.93
C ASN A 9 -2.39 4.78 9.77
N ASN A 10 -2.62 5.91 9.10
CA ASN A 10 -2.97 7.15 9.79
C ASN A 10 -4.36 6.99 10.46
N PRO A 11 -4.52 7.16 11.77
CA PRO A 11 -5.79 6.94 12.46
C PRO A 11 -6.88 7.97 12.09
N MET A 12 -6.50 9.10 11.50
CA MET A 12 -7.46 10.08 10.97
C MET A 12 -8.15 9.56 9.70
N LEU A 13 -7.39 8.93 8.80
CA LEU A 13 -7.82 8.55 7.45
C LEU A 13 -8.04 7.04 7.29
N GLY A 14 -7.52 6.23 8.21
CA GLY A 14 -7.57 4.77 8.13
C GLY A 14 -6.68 4.15 7.05
N MET A 15 -5.88 4.93 6.34
CA MET A 15 -5.07 4.48 5.21
C MET A 15 -3.58 4.82 5.39
N THR A 16 -2.75 4.20 4.57
CA THR A 16 -1.31 4.45 4.46
C THR A 16 -1.01 4.94 3.05
N ASP A 17 -0.27 6.04 2.94
CA ASP A 17 0.24 6.52 1.66
C ASP A 17 1.50 5.73 1.28
N PHE A 18 1.35 4.81 0.32
CA PHE A 18 2.47 4.01 -0.18
C PHE A 18 3.50 4.83 -0.96
N SER A 19 3.14 6.02 -1.45
CA SER A 19 4.10 6.90 -2.14
C SER A 19 5.19 7.45 -1.19
N THR A 20 4.95 7.39 0.13
CA THR A 20 5.91 7.75 1.18
C THR A 20 6.70 6.56 1.72
N ILE A 21 6.63 5.39 1.07
CA ILE A 21 7.34 4.18 1.49
C ILE A 21 8.39 3.81 0.44
N PRO A 22 9.68 4.14 0.66
CA PRO A 22 10.71 3.79 -0.30
C PRO A 22 10.91 2.27 -0.36
N SER A 23 10.92 1.70 -1.57
CA SER A 23 11.13 0.26 -1.78
C SER A 23 12.46 -0.23 -1.22
N TYR A 24 13.48 0.61 -1.19
CA TYR A 24 14.79 0.32 -0.59
C TYR A 24 14.77 0.04 0.92
N PHE A 25 13.68 0.43 1.62
CA PHE A 25 13.53 0.19 3.07
C PHE A 25 12.79 -1.10 3.37
N ILE A 26 12.20 -1.74 2.37
CA ILE A 26 11.38 -2.93 2.55
C ILE A 26 12.13 -4.15 2.01
N ASP A 27 12.53 -5.06 2.90
CA ASP A 27 13.19 -6.30 2.52
C ASP A 27 12.16 -7.41 2.22
N GLN A 28 10.99 -7.36 2.86
CA GLN A 28 9.90 -8.31 2.64
C GLN A 28 8.54 -7.60 2.69
N ALA A 29 7.70 -7.89 1.69
CA ALA A 29 6.30 -7.50 1.68
C ALA A 29 5.43 -8.76 1.56
N SER A 30 4.41 -8.87 2.42
CA SER A 30 3.44 -9.96 2.39
C SER A 30 2.03 -9.38 2.36
N LEU A 31 1.20 -9.94 1.49
CA LEU A 31 -0.20 -9.57 1.37
C LEU A 31 -1.07 -10.74 1.87
N LEU A 32 -1.86 -10.47 2.90
CA LEU A 32 -2.85 -11.40 3.42
C LEU A 32 -4.23 -10.96 2.94
N HIS A 33 -4.91 -11.83 2.21
CA HIS A 33 -6.23 -11.56 1.63
C HIS A 33 -7.34 -12.14 2.49
N GLY A 34 -8.52 -11.49 2.45
CA GLY A 34 -9.76 -12.02 2.99
C GLY A 34 -9.63 -12.52 4.42
N THR A 35 -10.12 -13.73 4.65
CA THR A 35 -10.16 -14.39 5.96
C THR A 35 -8.80 -14.57 6.62
N SER A 36 -7.70 -14.65 5.86
CA SER A 36 -6.36 -14.81 6.42
C SER A 36 -5.86 -13.59 7.20
N SER A 37 -6.47 -12.43 7.00
CA SER A 37 -6.16 -11.19 7.74
C SER A 37 -6.66 -11.20 9.19
N VAL A 38 -7.58 -12.10 9.56
CA VAL A 38 -8.17 -12.20 10.91
C VAL A 38 -7.14 -12.57 11.99
N ASN A 39 -6.06 -13.24 11.63
CA ASN A 39 -4.97 -13.56 12.57
C ASN A 39 -4.21 -12.33 13.06
N GLU A 40 -4.37 -11.19 12.39
CA GLU A 40 -3.62 -9.99 12.67
C GLU A 40 -4.54 -8.91 13.23
N THR A 41 -4.04 -8.15 14.16
CA THR A 41 -4.78 -7.08 14.82
C THR A 41 -4.95 -5.85 13.92
N GLY A 42 -6.13 -5.23 13.92
CA GLY A 42 -6.31 -3.92 13.30
C GLY A 42 -7.41 -3.76 12.26
N GLY A 43 -8.46 -4.59 12.28
CA GLY A 43 -9.74 -4.25 11.63
C GLY A 43 -9.69 -4.05 10.12
N GLY A 44 -9.08 -4.97 9.36
CA GLY A 44 -9.11 -4.93 7.90
C GLY A 44 -10.22 -5.82 7.33
N ILE A 45 -11.20 -5.25 6.60
CA ILE A 45 -12.21 -6.05 5.89
C ILE A 45 -11.60 -6.68 4.63
N GLY A 46 -10.71 -5.98 3.93
CA GLY A 46 -10.19 -6.40 2.62
C GLY A 46 -8.85 -7.15 2.65
N GLY A 47 -8.11 -7.10 3.75
CA GLY A 47 -6.79 -7.71 3.85
C GLY A 47 -5.75 -6.88 4.59
N LEU A 48 -4.53 -7.40 4.66
CA LEU A 48 -3.41 -6.79 5.37
C LEU A 48 -2.14 -6.83 4.54
N VAL A 49 -1.44 -5.71 4.44
CA VAL A 49 -0.09 -5.62 3.90
C VAL A 49 0.90 -5.57 5.05
N LYS A 50 1.79 -6.56 5.14
CA LYS A 50 2.90 -6.61 6.10
C LYS A 50 4.18 -6.20 5.40
N LEU A 51 4.82 -5.16 5.91
CA LEU A 51 6.13 -4.70 5.49
C LEU A 51 7.13 -5.03 6.59
N ALA A 52 8.23 -5.63 6.21
CA ALA A 52 9.29 -5.95 7.16
C ALA A 52 10.65 -5.51 6.64
N THR A 53 11.46 -5.05 7.59
CA THR A 53 12.89 -4.89 7.43
C THR A 53 13.57 -6.05 8.15
N THR A 54 14.56 -6.67 7.53
CA THR A 54 15.26 -7.82 8.09
C THR A 54 16.72 -7.48 8.32
N PRO A 55 17.35 -7.97 9.42
CA PRO A 55 18.76 -7.78 9.61
C PRO A 55 19.54 -8.40 8.45
N HIS A 56 20.43 -7.64 7.85
CA HIS A 56 21.33 -8.17 6.84
C HIS A 56 22.41 -9.01 7.52
N VAL A 57 22.31 -10.33 7.36
CA VAL A 57 23.23 -11.30 8.00
C VAL A 57 24.48 -11.45 7.13
N GLY A 58 25.26 -10.37 6.98
CA GLY A 58 26.60 -10.41 6.39
C GLY A 58 27.65 -10.20 7.46
N GLU A 59 28.75 -10.95 7.45
CA GLU A 59 29.88 -10.67 8.34
C GLU A 59 30.63 -9.41 7.88
N GLY A 60 30.99 -8.57 8.84
CA GLY A 60 31.80 -7.37 8.62
C GLY A 60 31.01 -6.17 8.15
N PHE A 61 31.73 -5.18 7.66
CA PHE A 61 31.18 -3.92 7.17
C PHE A 61 30.88 -3.98 5.68
N ASN A 62 29.71 -3.48 5.27
CA ASN A 62 29.30 -3.39 3.87
C ASN A 62 28.68 -2.02 3.59
N VAL A 63 28.93 -1.50 2.39
CA VAL A 63 28.37 -0.24 1.88
C VAL A 63 27.70 -0.50 0.55
N GLN A 64 26.50 0.03 0.36
CA GLN A 64 25.82 0.06 -0.92
C GLN A 64 25.36 1.49 -1.18
N TYR A 65 25.71 2.02 -2.33
CA TYR A 65 25.23 3.31 -2.82
C TYR A 65 24.54 3.12 -4.16
N VAL A 66 23.38 3.77 -4.36
CA VAL A 66 22.67 3.77 -5.65
C VAL A 66 22.33 5.19 -6.01
N GLN A 67 22.70 5.59 -7.22
CA GLN A 67 22.30 6.85 -7.84
C GLN A 67 21.32 6.55 -8.95
N GLY A 68 20.13 7.16 -8.90
CA GLY A 68 19.11 7.14 -9.93
C GLY A 68 18.94 8.53 -10.55
N VAL A 69 18.73 8.56 -11.86
CA VAL A 69 18.30 9.74 -12.60
C VAL A 69 17.22 9.34 -13.59
N GLY A 70 16.23 10.19 -13.80
CA GLY A 70 15.11 9.84 -14.67
C GLY A 70 14.52 11.04 -15.42
N SER A 71 13.54 10.74 -16.25
CA SER A 71 12.69 11.73 -16.89
C SER A 71 12.10 12.70 -15.88
N PHE A 72 11.66 13.87 -16.31
CA PHE A 72 11.08 14.92 -15.46
C PHE A 72 12.03 15.42 -14.38
N LYS A 73 13.35 15.37 -14.66
CA LYS A 73 14.44 15.74 -13.74
C LYS A 73 14.36 14.99 -12.39
N THR A 74 13.94 13.75 -12.46
CA THR A 74 13.91 12.86 -11.28
C THR A 74 15.32 12.52 -10.85
N PHE A 75 15.55 12.58 -9.54
CA PHE A 75 16.81 12.30 -8.88
C PHE A 75 16.57 11.45 -7.65
N ASP A 76 17.22 10.29 -7.57
CA ASP A 76 17.10 9.34 -6.48
C ASP A 76 18.48 8.96 -5.96
N GLU A 77 18.65 9.01 -4.65
CA GLU A 77 19.84 8.53 -3.97
C GLU A 77 19.48 7.54 -2.89
N PHE A 78 20.23 6.46 -2.83
CA PHE A 78 20.12 5.48 -1.76
C PHE A 78 21.50 5.13 -1.21
N LEU A 79 21.64 5.19 0.10
CA LEU A 79 22.81 4.72 0.83
C LEU A 79 22.40 3.68 1.86
N ARG A 80 23.12 2.57 1.91
CA ARG A 80 23.00 1.53 2.94
C ARG A 80 24.36 1.21 3.51
N LEU A 81 24.47 1.34 4.82
CA LEU A 81 25.65 0.95 5.61
C LEU A 81 25.22 -0.21 6.50
N THR A 82 25.94 -1.33 6.46
CA THR A 82 25.63 -2.46 7.33
C THR A 82 26.88 -2.97 8.02
N TYR A 83 26.70 -3.42 9.26
CA TYR A 83 27.72 -4.12 10.01
C TYR A 83 27.10 -5.38 10.61
N GLY A 84 27.71 -6.53 10.36
CA GLY A 84 27.34 -7.82 10.94
C GLY A 84 28.49 -8.41 11.72
N GLY A 85 28.25 -8.71 12.98
CA GLY A 85 29.15 -9.43 13.88
C GLY A 85 28.48 -10.64 14.47
N ASP A 86 29.14 -11.28 15.43
CA ASP A 86 28.65 -12.48 16.08
C ASP A 86 27.30 -12.30 16.79
N HIS A 87 27.09 -11.14 17.39
CA HIS A 87 25.88 -10.82 18.17
C HIS A 87 25.15 -9.59 17.66
N TRP A 88 25.88 -8.66 17.02
CA TRP A 88 25.35 -7.38 16.60
C TRP A 88 25.15 -7.31 15.10
N HIS A 89 23.99 -6.82 14.70
CA HIS A 89 23.70 -6.45 13.31
C HIS A 89 23.16 -5.02 13.30
N VAL A 90 23.84 -4.14 12.57
CA VAL A 90 23.47 -2.73 12.45
C VAL A 90 23.29 -2.39 11.00
N SER A 91 22.21 -1.67 10.67
CA SER A 91 21.92 -1.18 9.33
C SER A 91 21.46 0.26 9.41
N THR A 92 22.09 1.12 8.62
CA THR A 92 21.67 2.51 8.39
C THR A 92 21.32 2.65 6.93
N ARG A 93 20.10 3.12 6.63
CA ARG A 93 19.63 3.35 5.25
C ARG A 93 19.19 4.80 5.13
N ALA A 94 19.55 5.45 4.05
CA ALA A 94 19.11 6.79 3.69
C ALA A 94 18.57 6.78 2.25
N VAL A 95 17.47 7.45 2.02
CA VAL A 95 16.91 7.70 0.68
C VAL A 95 16.63 9.19 0.55
N TYR A 96 17.06 9.78 -0.54
CA TYR A 96 16.62 11.09 -0.98
C TYR A 96 16.06 10.97 -2.38
N SER A 97 14.85 11.50 -2.60
CA SER A 97 14.20 11.49 -3.90
C SER A 97 13.56 12.83 -4.19
N SER A 98 13.72 13.34 -5.41
CA SER A 98 13.13 14.61 -5.81
C SER A 98 12.82 14.64 -7.30
N SER A 99 11.73 15.32 -7.67
CA SER A 99 11.38 15.60 -9.06
C SER A 99 10.46 16.82 -9.14
N PRO A 100 10.60 17.69 -10.15
CA PRO A 100 9.54 18.62 -10.55
C PRO A 100 8.30 17.91 -11.07
N ASN A 101 8.45 16.71 -11.61
CA ASN A 101 7.38 15.85 -12.12
C ASN A 101 6.46 16.56 -13.11
N ASP A 102 7.08 17.39 -14.00
CA ASP A 102 6.45 18.31 -14.96
C ASP A 102 6.21 17.65 -16.33
N TYR A 103 5.76 16.40 -16.35
CA TYR A 103 5.52 15.65 -17.58
C TYR A 103 4.47 16.31 -18.48
N LYS A 104 4.55 16.03 -19.78
CA LYS A 104 3.53 16.43 -20.75
C LYS A 104 2.41 15.39 -20.80
N TYR A 105 1.19 15.87 -21.01
CA TYR A 105 0.00 15.03 -21.19
C TYR A 105 -0.97 15.68 -22.17
N THR A 106 -1.86 14.90 -22.78
CA THR A 106 -2.98 15.41 -23.57
C THR A 106 -4.14 15.76 -22.63
N ASN A 107 -4.58 17.01 -22.63
CA ASN A 107 -5.71 17.44 -21.80
C ASN A 107 -7.04 17.14 -22.50
N HIS A 108 -7.64 15.99 -22.22
CA HIS A 108 -8.92 15.57 -22.80
C HIS A 108 -10.13 16.37 -22.28
N ASP A 109 -9.98 17.10 -21.17
CA ASP A 109 -11.03 17.96 -20.62
C ASP A 109 -11.12 19.32 -21.33
N LYS A 110 -10.13 19.66 -22.18
CA LYS A 110 -10.04 20.91 -22.92
C LYS A 110 -10.08 20.67 -24.43
N LYS A 111 -10.91 21.43 -25.16
CA LYS A 111 -10.95 21.44 -26.61
C LYS A 111 -10.60 22.83 -27.11
N ILE A 112 -9.70 22.89 -28.07
CA ILE A 112 -9.33 24.14 -28.77
C ILE A 112 -9.87 24.05 -30.18
N ASN A 113 -10.60 25.09 -30.59
CA ASN A 113 -11.12 25.20 -31.96
C ASN A 113 -10.02 25.59 -32.92
N ILE A 114 -10.02 25.00 -34.10
CA ILE A 114 -9.22 25.40 -35.25
C ILE A 114 -10.14 26.21 -36.16
N TYR A 115 -9.72 27.43 -36.54
CA TYR A 115 -10.49 28.31 -37.38
C TYR A 115 -9.82 28.40 -38.75
N ASP A 116 -10.63 28.54 -39.81
CA ASP A 116 -10.18 28.97 -41.15
C ASP A 116 -9.97 30.49 -41.22
N ASP A 117 -9.57 31.00 -42.39
CA ASP A 117 -9.33 32.41 -42.61
C ASP A 117 -10.62 33.26 -42.46
N ASP A 118 -11.80 32.64 -42.65
CA ASP A 118 -13.12 33.24 -42.48
C ASP A 118 -13.67 33.12 -41.05
N LYS A 119 -12.85 32.65 -40.11
CA LYS A 119 -13.20 32.39 -38.68
C LYS A 119 -14.27 31.32 -38.47
N ASN A 120 -14.49 30.43 -39.41
CA ASN A 120 -15.34 29.24 -39.19
C ASN A 120 -14.54 28.16 -38.46
N ILE A 121 -15.20 27.41 -37.58
CA ILE A 121 -14.59 26.26 -36.91
C ILE A 121 -14.46 25.13 -37.92
N VAL A 122 -13.23 24.79 -38.31
CA VAL A 122 -12.90 23.69 -39.24
C VAL A 122 -12.41 22.43 -38.55
N GLY A 123 -12.14 22.50 -37.25
CA GLY A 123 -11.72 21.35 -36.45
C GLY A 123 -11.57 21.67 -34.97
N GLN A 124 -11.30 20.64 -34.19
CA GLN A 124 -11.00 20.74 -32.76
C GLN A 124 -9.88 19.77 -32.40
N TYR A 125 -9.05 20.15 -31.45
CA TYR A 125 -8.04 19.25 -30.89
C TYR A 125 -7.92 19.42 -29.39
N HIS A 126 -7.37 18.37 -28.72
CA HIS A 126 -7.02 18.40 -27.31
C HIS A 126 -5.58 18.91 -27.15
N PRO A 127 -5.33 19.98 -26.38
CA PRO A 127 -3.99 20.52 -26.23
C PRO A 127 -3.08 19.62 -25.41
N VAL A 128 -1.78 19.66 -25.76
CA VAL A 128 -0.74 19.06 -24.91
C VAL A 128 -0.32 20.09 -23.87
N GLU A 129 -0.49 19.76 -22.61
CA GLU A 129 -0.15 20.60 -21.47
C GLU A 129 0.94 19.96 -20.61
N ARG A 130 1.47 20.71 -19.64
CA ARG A 130 2.40 20.18 -18.64
C ARG A 130 1.70 20.00 -17.32
N ASN A 131 2.05 18.91 -16.61
CA ASN A 131 1.63 18.71 -15.24
C ASN A 131 2.12 19.88 -14.38
N ARG A 132 1.21 20.49 -13.64
CA ARG A 132 1.48 21.58 -12.70
C ARG A 132 1.30 21.04 -11.30
N SER A 133 2.09 21.52 -10.35
CA SER A 133 1.93 21.13 -8.94
C SER A 133 2.10 19.61 -8.69
N GLY A 134 3.11 19.02 -9.32
CA GLY A 134 3.47 17.60 -9.13
C GLY A 134 4.81 17.39 -8.43
N ALA A 135 5.51 18.48 -8.10
CA ALA A 135 6.86 18.40 -7.55
C ALA A 135 6.90 17.74 -6.16
N PHE A 136 7.95 16.97 -5.91
CA PHE A 136 8.17 16.36 -4.60
C PHE A 136 9.65 16.39 -4.20
N LYS A 137 9.88 16.36 -2.87
CA LYS A 137 11.18 16.16 -2.23
C LYS A 137 10.98 15.33 -0.97
N ASP A 138 11.56 14.14 -0.95
CA ASP A 138 11.42 13.18 0.13
C ASP A 138 12.80 12.79 0.68
N LEU A 139 12.93 12.81 1.99
CA LEU A 139 14.08 12.30 2.72
C LEU A 139 13.64 11.24 3.70
N HIS A 140 14.26 10.08 3.67
CA HIS A 140 14.01 8.99 4.60
C HIS A 140 15.31 8.53 5.23
N LEU A 141 15.29 8.31 6.54
CA LEU A 141 16.40 7.74 7.31
C LEU A 141 15.87 6.56 8.12
N LEU A 142 16.49 5.40 7.98
CA LEU A 142 16.16 4.19 8.74
C LEU A 142 17.42 3.69 9.46
N GLN A 143 17.32 3.59 10.77
CA GLN A 143 18.33 2.97 11.63
C GLN A 143 17.79 1.69 12.21
N GLU A 144 18.55 0.60 12.09
CA GLU A 144 18.22 -0.71 12.61
C GLU A 144 19.38 -1.23 13.44
N VAL A 145 19.09 -1.75 14.62
CA VAL A 145 20.08 -2.38 15.50
C VAL A 145 19.46 -3.67 16.04
N TYR A 146 20.13 -4.79 15.86
CA TYR A 146 19.72 -6.07 16.38
C TYR A 146 20.83 -6.70 17.20
N TYR A 147 20.45 -7.33 18.31
CA TYR A 147 21.32 -8.08 19.18
C TYR A 147 20.79 -9.49 19.37
N ASP A 148 21.62 -10.50 19.05
CA ASP A 148 21.29 -11.92 19.19
C ASP A 148 22.18 -12.53 20.28
N THR A 149 21.58 -13.05 21.35
CA THR A 149 22.31 -13.67 22.46
C THR A 149 22.84 -15.06 22.12
N ARG A 150 22.41 -15.64 20.97
CA ARG A 150 22.66 -17.05 20.59
C ARG A 150 22.06 -18.07 21.57
N LYS A 151 21.35 -17.62 22.61
CA LYS A 151 20.64 -18.44 23.60
C LYS A 151 19.13 -18.41 23.40
N GLY A 152 18.67 -17.87 22.27
CA GLY A 152 17.26 -17.76 21.91
C GLY A 152 16.66 -16.37 22.06
N ASP A 153 17.39 -15.41 22.66
CA ASP A 153 16.91 -14.03 22.79
C ASP A 153 17.42 -13.17 21.62
N LYS A 154 16.50 -12.43 21.05
CA LYS A 154 16.77 -11.42 20.03
C LYS A 154 16.17 -10.09 20.45
N LEU A 155 16.97 -9.05 20.46
CA LEU A 155 16.54 -7.67 20.69
C LEU A 155 16.62 -6.91 19.38
N GLY A 156 15.64 -6.07 19.10
CA GLY A 156 15.60 -5.22 17.90
C GLY A 156 15.23 -3.79 18.25
N LEU A 157 15.88 -2.84 17.62
CA LEU A 157 15.52 -1.43 17.61
C LEU A 157 15.49 -0.96 16.16
N ASN A 158 14.34 -0.45 15.73
CA ASN A 158 14.15 0.13 14.41
C ASN A 158 13.61 1.54 14.55
N ALA A 159 14.25 2.52 13.92
CA ALA A 159 13.86 3.92 13.94
C ALA A 159 13.83 4.47 12.50
N TRP A 160 12.68 4.95 12.05
CA TRP A 160 12.47 5.48 10.71
C TRP A 160 11.95 6.91 10.78
N TYR A 161 12.70 7.84 10.19
CA TYR A 161 12.33 9.23 10.01
C TYR A 161 11.98 9.52 8.55
N ILE A 162 10.91 10.28 8.34
CA ILE A 162 10.38 10.70 7.05
C ILE A 162 10.25 12.22 7.05
N HIS A 163 10.76 12.88 6.03
CA HIS A 163 10.47 14.26 5.69
C HIS A 163 10.02 14.32 4.25
N SER A 164 8.76 14.68 4.01
CA SER A 164 8.15 14.76 2.69
C SER A 164 7.59 16.17 2.46
N ASN A 165 7.88 16.73 1.29
CA ASN A 165 7.32 17.98 0.82
C ASN A 165 6.84 17.78 -0.62
N ARG A 166 5.52 17.78 -0.82
CA ARG A 166 4.88 17.42 -2.08
C ARG A 166 3.87 18.46 -2.49
N GLU A 167 3.89 18.78 -3.75
CA GLU A 167 2.77 19.43 -4.42
C GLU A 167 1.75 18.36 -4.81
N LEU A 168 0.47 18.71 -4.72
CA LEU A 168 -0.63 17.82 -5.07
C LEU A 168 -1.28 18.32 -6.37
N PRO A 169 -1.24 17.52 -7.45
CA PRO A 169 -1.90 17.91 -8.71
C PRO A 169 -3.40 18.10 -8.49
N MET A 170 -3.94 19.14 -9.09
CA MET A 170 -5.39 19.34 -9.18
C MET A 170 -5.98 18.56 -10.35
N LEU A 171 -7.31 18.48 -10.42
CA LEU A 171 -7.98 17.98 -11.60
C LEU A 171 -7.75 18.95 -12.76
N THR A 172 -7.62 18.45 -13.97
CA THR A 172 -7.43 19.29 -15.17
C THR A 172 -8.57 20.28 -15.40
N THR A 173 -9.77 19.94 -14.92
CA THR A 173 -10.95 20.79 -14.92
C THR A 173 -10.87 21.98 -13.95
N ASP A 174 -10.01 21.89 -12.92
CA ASP A 174 -9.88 22.94 -11.90
C ASP A 174 -8.80 23.98 -12.24
N TYR A 175 -8.01 23.73 -13.30
CA TYR A 175 -7.06 24.69 -13.84
C TYR A 175 -7.81 25.76 -14.65
N GLY A 176 -8.06 26.91 -14.04
CA GLY A 176 -8.55 28.10 -14.78
C GLY A 176 -7.46 28.67 -15.71
N ASP A 177 -7.88 29.37 -16.75
CA ASP A 177 -6.95 29.92 -17.75
C ASP A 177 -6.06 31.06 -17.23
N ALA A 178 -6.34 31.64 -16.06
CA ALA A 178 -5.76 32.90 -15.63
C ALA A 178 -5.19 32.96 -14.21
N THR A 179 -5.24 31.87 -13.42
CA THR A 179 -4.82 31.96 -12.00
C THR A 179 -3.87 30.85 -11.61
N ASP A 180 -2.75 31.24 -11.01
CA ASP A 180 -1.83 30.31 -10.37
C ASP A 180 -2.40 29.81 -9.02
N PHE A 181 -1.92 28.64 -8.62
CA PHE A 181 -2.28 28.05 -7.33
C PHE A 181 -1.07 27.36 -6.70
N GLU A 182 -1.08 27.27 -5.37
CA GLU A 182 -0.17 26.45 -4.57
C GLU A 182 -1.01 25.41 -3.84
N ASN A 183 -0.78 24.13 -4.14
CA ASN A 183 -1.44 23.01 -3.50
C ASN A 183 -0.35 22.07 -2.95
N ARG A 184 -0.06 22.17 -1.66
CA ARG A 184 1.15 21.58 -1.06
C ARG A 184 0.86 20.86 0.24
N GLN A 185 1.41 19.65 0.36
CA GLN A 185 1.46 18.89 1.59
C GLN A 185 2.89 18.73 2.09
N ARG A 186 3.10 18.95 3.39
CA ARG A 186 4.36 18.70 4.08
C ARG A 186 4.11 17.74 5.21
N GLU A 187 4.95 16.74 5.33
CA GLU A 187 4.86 15.70 6.36
C GLU A 187 6.22 15.48 7.01
N GLN A 188 6.21 15.33 8.33
CA GLN A 188 7.31 14.83 9.12
C GLN A 188 6.79 13.69 9.98
N THR A 189 7.35 12.50 9.79
CA THR A 189 6.93 11.31 10.53
C THR A 189 8.15 10.63 11.14
N PHE A 190 8.07 10.33 12.42
CA PHE A 190 8.99 9.45 13.12
C PHE A 190 8.27 8.16 13.51
N ARG A 191 8.89 7.01 13.27
CA ARG A 191 8.41 5.69 13.66
C ARG A 191 9.51 4.98 14.40
N GLY A 192 9.25 4.50 15.60
CA GLY A 192 10.20 3.72 16.40
C GLY A 192 9.56 2.43 16.90
N VAL A 193 10.29 1.31 16.80
CA VAL A 193 9.87 0.00 17.34
C VAL A 193 11.04 -0.64 18.06
N VAL A 194 10.78 -1.08 19.29
CA VAL A 194 11.67 -1.95 20.06
C VAL A 194 11.02 -3.31 20.15
N SER A 195 11.77 -4.36 19.95
CA SER A 195 11.30 -5.75 20.01
C SER A 195 12.23 -6.62 20.86
N TRP A 196 11.62 -7.58 21.53
CA TRP A 196 12.30 -8.70 22.16
C TRP A 196 11.58 -9.98 21.78
N ASP A 197 12.33 -10.95 21.27
CA ASP A 197 11.86 -12.29 20.94
C ASP A 197 12.68 -13.31 21.71
N HIS A 198 12.02 -14.29 22.33
CA HIS A 198 12.64 -15.46 22.89
C HIS A 198 12.12 -16.72 22.21
N ILE A 199 13.05 -17.51 21.65
CA ILE A 199 12.72 -18.70 20.86
C ILE A 199 13.33 -19.92 21.55
N LYS A 200 12.49 -20.89 21.80
CA LYS A 200 12.87 -22.22 22.32
C LYS A 200 12.25 -23.28 21.41
N SER A 201 12.65 -24.56 21.60
CA SER A 201 12.28 -25.67 20.70
C SER A 201 10.79 -25.79 20.37
N ASN A 202 9.91 -25.53 21.34
CA ASN A 202 8.47 -25.72 21.18
C ASN A 202 7.61 -24.49 21.52
N TRP A 203 8.22 -23.37 21.86
CA TRP A 203 7.51 -22.12 22.09
C TRP A 203 8.34 -20.89 21.69
N LYS A 204 7.66 -19.83 21.33
CA LYS A 204 8.22 -18.52 21.07
C LYS A 204 7.37 -17.48 21.81
N VAL A 205 8.02 -16.49 22.40
CA VAL A 205 7.36 -15.30 22.96
C VAL A 205 8.02 -14.08 22.35
N GLY A 206 7.21 -13.13 21.93
CA GLY A 206 7.67 -11.85 21.43
C GLY A 206 6.95 -10.69 22.14
N VAL A 207 7.67 -9.62 22.42
CA VAL A 207 7.11 -8.37 22.95
C VAL A 207 7.64 -7.23 22.11
N LYS A 208 6.74 -6.32 21.72
CA LYS A 208 7.07 -5.13 20.95
C LYS A 208 6.47 -3.88 21.59
N GLY A 209 7.21 -2.81 21.57
CA GLY A 209 6.74 -1.48 21.91
C GLY A 209 7.11 -0.50 20.80
N GLY A 210 6.23 0.45 20.52
CA GLY A 210 6.50 1.41 19.44
C GLY A 210 5.85 2.76 19.67
N TYR A 211 6.34 3.73 18.89
CA TYR A 211 5.84 5.10 18.88
C TYR A 211 5.86 5.66 17.47
N ILE A 212 4.78 6.33 17.10
CA ILE A 212 4.67 7.09 15.85
C ILE A 212 4.33 8.52 16.20
N HIS A 213 5.09 9.45 15.66
CA HIS A 213 4.76 10.87 15.64
C HIS A 213 4.64 11.33 14.19
N THR A 214 3.50 11.90 13.83
CA THR A 214 3.29 12.52 12.52
C THR A 214 2.84 13.94 12.69
N TRP A 215 3.54 14.87 12.06
CA TRP A 215 3.10 16.22 11.82
C TRP A 215 2.84 16.39 10.33
N MET A 216 1.65 16.91 9.98
CA MET A 216 1.25 17.14 8.60
C MET A 216 0.67 18.54 8.45
N ALA A 217 1.07 19.21 7.38
CA ALA A 217 0.57 20.51 6.99
C ALA A 217 0.08 20.45 5.54
N TYR A 218 -1.14 20.87 5.31
CA TYR A 218 -1.72 21.04 3.98
C TYR A 218 -2.08 22.50 3.76
N ASP A 219 -1.57 23.09 2.68
CA ASP A 219 -1.82 24.47 2.27
C ASP A 219 -2.35 24.48 0.83
N TYR A 220 -3.55 25.02 0.65
CA TYR A 220 -4.10 25.34 -0.67
C TYR A 220 -4.34 26.83 -0.76
N LYS A 221 -3.68 27.47 -1.73
CA LYS A 221 -3.82 28.89 -2.02
C LYS A 221 -4.13 29.07 -3.50
N ARG A 222 -4.87 30.10 -3.82
CA ARG A 222 -5.20 30.50 -5.18
C ARG A 222 -4.86 31.96 -5.38
N GLU A 223 -4.24 32.28 -6.50
CA GLU A 223 -4.06 33.65 -6.90
C GLU A 223 -5.42 34.21 -7.36
N VAL A 224 -5.87 35.31 -6.76
CA VAL A 224 -7.17 35.94 -7.05
C VAL A 224 -7.00 37.23 -7.86
N ALA A 225 -5.81 37.79 -7.86
CA ALA A 225 -5.36 38.88 -8.72
C ALA A 225 -3.82 38.83 -8.82
N PRO A 226 -3.16 39.45 -9.79
CA PRO A 226 -1.71 39.46 -9.91
C PRO A 226 -1.04 39.74 -8.57
N ASP A 227 -0.16 38.82 -8.11
CA ASP A 227 0.55 38.84 -6.83
C ASP A 227 -0.34 38.85 -5.56
N ASN A 228 -1.66 38.64 -5.69
CA ASN A 228 -2.60 38.59 -4.57
C ASN A 228 -3.14 37.16 -4.37
N TRP A 229 -2.74 36.54 -3.27
CA TRP A 229 -3.02 35.14 -2.95
C TRP A 229 -4.06 34.99 -1.86
N ALA A 230 -5.15 34.28 -2.17
CA ALA A 230 -6.13 33.85 -1.17
C ALA A 230 -5.77 32.46 -0.64
N SER A 231 -5.71 32.33 0.69
CA SER A 231 -5.57 31.02 1.33
C SER A 231 -6.93 30.36 1.43
N MET A 232 -7.13 29.27 0.67
CA MET A 232 -8.39 28.52 0.63
C MET A 232 -8.47 27.50 1.74
N THR A 233 -7.35 26.80 2.00
CA THR A 233 -7.25 25.79 3.07
C THR A 233 -5.90 25.91 3.75
N ARG A 234 -5.89 25.82 5.06
CA ARG A 234 -4.68 25.81 5.89
C ARG A 234 -4.84 24.81 7.02
N SER A 235 -4.70 23.52 6.68
CA SER A 235 -4.86 22.43 7.63
C SER A 235 -3.54 22.05 8.29
N ARG A 236 -3.61 21.74 9.59
CA ARG A 236 -2.47 21.26 10.38
C ARG A 236 -2.95 20.10 11.24
N SER A 237 -2.20 19.00 11.21
CA SER A 237 -2.50 17.86 12.08
C SER A 237 -1.26 17.33 12.78
N LYS A 238 -1.46 16.84 13.99
CA LYS A 238 -0.48 16.12 14.79
C LYS A 238 -1.10 14.82 15.26
N VAL A 239 -0.39 13.74 15.04
CA VAL A 239 -0.79 12.39 15.46
C VAL A 239 0.34 11.80 16.28
N ASN A 240 0.01 11.33 17.48
CA ASN A 240 0.91 10.52 18.29
C ASN A 240 0.22 9.17 18.50
N THR A 241 0.94 8.08 18.22
CA THR A 241 0.45 6.72 18.46
C THR A 241 1.47 5.97 19.30
N PHE A 242 1.04 5.46 20.44
CA PHE A 242 1.79 4.50 21.25
C PHE A 242 1.28 3.11 20.95
N TYR A 243 2.19 2.18 20.81
CA TYR A 243 1.92 0.80 20.44
C TYR A 243 2.58 -0.17 21.41
N GLY A 244 1.85 -1.20 21.81
CA GLY A 244 2.35 -2.33 22.56
C GLY A 244 1.77 -3.63 22.00
N GLN A 245 2.59 -4.69 21.91
CA GLN A 245 2.16 -6.03 21.50
C GLN A 245 2.90 -7.09 22.29
N ALA A 246 2.17 -8.13 22.66
CA ALA A 246 2.73 -9.38 23.13
C ALA A 246 2.19 -10.54 22.28
N GLU A 247 3.06 -11.41 21.81
CA GLU A 247 2.72 -12.59 21.03
C GLU A 247 3.34 -13.84 21.61
N GLY A 248 2.62 -14.95 21.56
CA GLY A 248 3.08 -16.26 22.01
C GLY A 248 2.72 -17.34 20.99
N GLU A 249 3.66 -18.23 20.73
CA GLU A 249 3.46 -19.42 19.92
C GLU A 249 3.85 -20.65 20.74
N TYR A 250 3.04 -21.70 20.67
CA TYR A 250 3.29 -22.95 21.41
C TYR A 250 2.93 -24.17 20.57
N SER A 251 3.89 -25.08 20.41
CA SER A 251 3.74 -26.35 19.69
C SER A 251 4.01 -27.52 20.60
N PRO A 252 3.01 -28.00 21.41
CA PRO A 252 3.20 -29.13 22.32
C PRO A 252 3.50 -30.45 21.60
N SER A 253 3.10 -30.56 20.34
CA SER A 253 3.35 -31.72 19.49
C SER A 253 3.36 -31.30 18.00
N LYS A 254 3.75 -32.22 17.12
CA LYS A 254 3.67 -32.00 15.65
C LYS A 254 2.24 -31.82 15.13
N ARG A 255 1.22 -32.12 15.93
CA ARG A 255 -0.20 -32.05 15.55
C ARG A 255 -0.91 -30.82 16.05
N TRP A 256 -0.37 -30.11 17.03
CA TRP A 256 -1.00 -28.96 17.64
C TRP A 256 -0.10 -27.75 17.62
N PHE A 257 -0.66 -26.64 17.19
CA PHE A 257 0.01 -25.35 17.20
C PHE A 257 -0.97 -24.29 17.71
N PHE A 258 -0.56 -23.54 18.73
CA PHE A 258 -1.36 -22.48 19.36
C PHE A 258 -0.65 -21.15 19.19
N THR A 259 -1.42 -20.08 18.94
CA THR A 259 -0.91 -18.72 19.00
C THR A 259 -1.81 -17.84 19.86
N ALA A 260 -1.21 -16.90 20.56
CA ALA A 260 -1.91 -15.86 21.30
C ALA A 260 -1.27 -14.52 20.95
N ASN A 261 -2.07 -13.50 20.72
CA ASN A 261 -1.59 -12.16 20.44
C ASN A 261 -2.49 -11.15 21.15
N VAL A 262 -1.86 -10.15 21.80
CA VAL A 262 -2.54 -9.00 22.37
C VAL A 262 -1.84 -7.73 21.88
N SER A 263 -2.56 -6.77 21.38
CA SER A 263 -2.00 -5.47 20.97
C SER A 263 -2.83 -4.31 21.49
N LEU A 264 -2.14 -3.23 21.83
CA LEU A 264 -2.70 -1.98 22.31
C LEU A 264 -2.19 -0.83 21.42
N HIS A 265 -3.08 0.02 20.97
CA HIS A 265 -2.76 1.30 20.35
C HIS A 265 -3.44 2.43 21.13
N GLN A 266 -2.69 3.46 21.47
CA GLN A 266 -3.21 4.73 22.00
C GLN A 266 -2.93 5.81 20.96
N HIS A 267 -3.97 6.31 20.36
CA HIS A 267 -3.90 7.43 19.41
C HIS A 267 -4.26 8.75 20.11
N LEU A 268 -3.46 9.78 19.87
CA LEU A 268 -3.73 11.16 20.27
C LEU A 268 -3.65 12.02 19.02
N VAL A 269 -4.77 12.59 18.61
CA VAL A 269 -4.90 13.30 17.33
C VAL A 269 -5.44 14.69 17.54
N ARG A 270 -4.71 15.67 17.01
CA ARG A 270 -5.17 17.06 16.90
C ARG A 270 -5.15 17.47 15.44
N SER A 271 -6.30 17.89 14.93
CA SER A 271 -6.49 18.38 13.56
C SER A 271 -7.15 19.74 13.59
N GLU A 272 -6.58 20.71 12.86
CA GLU A 272 -7.06 22.10 12.81
C GLU A 272 -7.11 22.59 11.37
N ASP A 273 -8.20 23.25 10.96
CA ASP A 273 -8.25 24.11 9.78
C ASP A 273 -8.33 25.57 10.23
N LYS A 274 -7.38 26.38 9.74
CA LYS A 274 -7.19 27.77 10.18
C LYS A 274 -7.87 28.80 9.27
N ASN A 275 -8.53 28.37 8.21
CA ASN A 275 -9.09 29.25 7.20
C ASN A 275 -10.62 29.19 7.08
N ILE A 276 -11.31 28.54 8.01
CA ILE A 276 -12.77 28.51 7.98
C ILE A 276 -13.29 29.90 8.37
N ILE A 277 -14.16 30.47 7.53
CA ILE A 277 -14.85 31.73 7.76
C ILE A 277 -16.22 31.38 8.34
N LEU A 278 -16.51 31.91 9.54
CA LEU A 278 -17.81 31.74 10.18
C LEU A 278 -18.88 32.62 9.51
N GLN A 279 -20.14 32.33 9.78
CA GLN A 279 -21.29 33.11 9.23
C GLN A 279 -21.26 34.58 9.57
N ASP A 280 -20.61 34.99 10.68
CA ASP A 280 -20.39 36.35 11.10
C ASP A 280 -19.19 37.05 10.44
N GLY A 281 -18.53 36.39 9.49
CA GLY A 281 -17.33 36.86 8.78
C GLY A 281 -16.02 36.71 9.55
N ASN A 282 -16.04 36.23 10.79
CA ASN A 282 -14.85 35.98 11.57
C ASN A 282 -14.15 34.70 11.12
N LYS A 283 -12.81 34.68 11.13
CA LYS A 283 -12.02 33.47 10.91
C LYS A 283 -11.96 32.65 12.18
N ALA A 284 -12.41 31.41 12.12
CA ALA A 284 -12.27 30.47 13.20
C ALA A 284 -11.26 29.38 12.90
N ILE A 285 -10.61 28.89 13.94
CA ILE A 285 -9.88 27.62 13.88
C ILE A 285 -10.90 26.52 14.19
N VAL A 286 -11.14 25.67 13.21
CA VAL A 286 -12.07 24.54 13.32
C VAL A 286 -11.27 23.25 13.25
N GLY A 287 -11.63 22.29 14.08
CA GLY A 287 -10.94 21.01 14.10
C GLY A 287 -11.36 20.17 15.29
N TYR A 288 -10.59 19.14 15.59
CA TYR A 288 -10.82 18.27 16.75
C TYR A 288 -9.50 17.92 17.44
N ASP A 289 -9.61 17.65 18.74
CA ASP A 289 -8.56 17.09 19.58
C ASP A 289 -9.15 15.86 20.27
N LYS A 290 -8.73 14.66 19.87
CA LYS A 290 -9.32 13.40 20.30
C LYS A 290 -8.26 12.33 20.56
N GLY A 291 -8.48 11.58 21.65
CA GLY A 291 -7.76 10.36 21.94
C GLY A 291 -8.63 9.13 21.65
N ARG A 292 -8.00 8.04 21.21
CA ARG A 292 -8.65 6.73 21.06
C ARG A 292 -7.72 5.60 21.46
N VAL A 293 -8.19 4.74 22.35
CA VAL A 293 -7.55 3.46 22.68
C VAL A 293 -8.14 2.39 21.77
N GLU A 294 -7.28 1.52 21.25
CA GLU A 294 -7.67 0.34 20.51
C GLU A 294 -6.93 -0.85 21.12
N LEU A 295 -7.70 -1.80 21.62
CA LEU A 295 -7.20 -3.06 22.17
C LEU A 295 -7.67 -4.19 21.27
N SER A 296 -6.78 -5.13 20.98
CA SER A 296 -7.13 -6.34 20.24
C SER A 296 -6.45 -7.55 20.87
N GLY A 297 -7.21 -8.61 21.08
CA GLY A 297 -6.72 -9.91 21.53
C GLY A 297 -7.14 -11.00 20.54
N SER A 298 -6.23 -11.92 20.23
CA SER A 298 -6.55 -13.09 19.41
C SER A 298 -5.93 -14.37 19.96
N LEU A 299 -6.68 -15.46 19.85
CA LEU A 299 -6.24 -16.82 20.14
C LEU A 299 -6.47 -17.68 18.91
N SER A 300 -5.48 -18.49 18.54
CA SER A 300 -5.67 -19.48 17.49
C SER A 300 -5.19 -20.86 17.91
N ALA A 301 -5.85 -21.87 17.36
CA ALA A 301 -5.47 -23.27 17.50
C ALA A 301 -5.48 -23.91 16.11
N LYS A 302 -4.36 -24.53 15.75
CA LYS A 302 -4.24 -25.37 14.56
C LYS A 302 -4.08 -26.82 14.99
N TRP A 303 -4.91 -27.70 14.43
CA TRP A 303 -4.88 -29.13 14.64
C TRP A 303 -4.66 -29.88 13.34
N GLN A 304 -3.72 -30.81 13.34
CA GLN A 304 -3.46 -31.74 12.24
C GLN A 304 -3.88 -33.15 12.63
N PRO A 305 -5.16 -33.54 12.45
CA PRO A 305 -5.65 -34.87 12.80
C PRO A 305 -4.92 -35.97 12.04
N ILE A 306 -4.57 -35.71 10.81
CA ILE A 306 -3.77 -36.58 9.93
C ILE A 306 -2.75 -35.71 9.15
N ASP A 307 -1.69 -36.35 8.65
CA ASP A 307 -0.58 -35.66 7.93
C ASP A 307 -1.02 -34.87 6.68
N ARG A 308 -2.24 -35.09 6.19
CA ARG A 308 -2.77 -34.47 4.97
C ARG A 308 -3.82 -33.42 5.22
N MET A 309 -4.23 -33.16 6.47
CA MET A 309 -5.34 -32.26 6.76
C MET A 309 -4.98 -31.36 7.96
N GLY A 310 -5.21 -30.09 7.80
CA GLY A 310 -5.13 -29.08 8.85
C GLY A 310 -6.48 -28.43 9.11
N LEU A 311 -6.80 -28.23 10.38
CA LEU A 311 -7.96 -27.46 10.83
C LEU A 311 -7.45 -26.34 11.73
N SER A 312 -7.96 -25.12 11.53
CA SER A 312 -7.58 -23.99 12.38
C SER A 312 -8.80 -23.18 12.78
N VAL A 313 -8.80 -22.73 14.01
CA VAL A 313 -9.81 -21.82 14.57
C VAL A 313 -9.08 -20.58 15.08
N VAL A 314 -9.61 -19.41 14.80
CA VAL A 314 -9.16 -18.14 15.33
C VAL A 314 -10.33 -17.46 16.01
N LEU A 315 -10.10 -16.97 17.22
CA LEU A 315 -11.04 -16.11 17.94
C LEU A 315 -10.35 -14.79 18.21
N ARG A 316 -10.95 -13.69 17.79
CA ARG A 316 -10.44 -12.35 18.01
C ARG A 316 -11.51 -11.48 18.66
N GLU A 317 -11.07 -10.67 19.61
CA GLU A 317 -11.89 -9.66 20.28
C GLU A 317 -11.19 -8.32 20.18
N GLU A 318 -11.96 -7.26 19.91
CA GLU A 318 -11.43 -5.90 19.74
C GLU A 318 -12.27 -4.88 20.49
N MET A 319 -11.61 -3.82 20.96
CA MET A 319 -12.20 -2.64 21.56
C MET A 319 -11.60 -1.39 20.95
N TYR A 320 -12.41 -0.39 20.67
CA TYR A 320 -11.96 0.95 20.28
C TYR A 320 -12.73 2.02 21.09
N GLY A 321 -11.98 2.95 21.69
CA GLY A 321 -12.54 3.84 22.67
C GLY A 321 -13.12 3.06 23.86
N ASP A 322 -14.42 3.17 24.07
CA ASP A 322 -15.21 2.45 25.08
C ASP A 322 -16.11 1.34 24.49
N LYS A 323 -16.00 1.08 23.18
CA LYS A 323 -16.89 0.18 22.43
C LYS A 323 -16.19 -1.14 22.15
N TRP A 324 -16.79 -2.24 22.63
CA TRP A 324 -16.39 -3.60 22.25
C TRP A 324 -17.06 -4.00 20.94
N VAL A 325 -16.30 -4.64 20.06
CA VAL A 325 -16.85 -5.28 18.85
C VAL A 325 -17.33 -6.68 19.22
N PRO A 326 -18.38 -7.20 18.58
CA PRO A 326 -18.75 -8.61 18.78
C PRO A 326 -17.63 -9.53 18.32
N LEU A 327 -17.45 -10.66 19.04
CA LEU A 327 -16.43 -11.67 18.78
C LEU A 327 -16.26 -11.97 17.28
N ILE A 328 -15.03 -12.03 16.82
CA ILE A 328 -14.62 -12.22 15.42
C ILE A 328 -14.07 -13.65 15.29
N PRO A 329 -14.88 -14.65 14.95
CA PRO A 329 -14.43 -16.00 14.68
C PRO A 329 -13.92 -16.14 13.25
N ALA A 330 -12.94 -17.03 13.06
CA ALA A 330 -12.56 -17.54 11.75
C ALA A 330 -12.21 -19.04 11.82
N PHE A 331 -12.57 -19.76 10.76
CA PHE A 331 -12.32 -21.19 10.60
C PHE A 331 -11.58 -21.43 9.29
N PHE A 332 -10.58 -22.29 9.33
CA PHE A 332 -9.77 -22.66 8.18
C PHE A 332 -9.64 -24.17 8.11
N ILE A 333 -9.70 -24.68 6.89
CA ILE A 333 -9.38 -26.07 6.56
C ILE A 333 -8.39 -26.08 5.41
N ASP A 334 -7.36 -26.90 5.53
CA ASP A 334 -6.44 -27.17 4.43
C ASP A 334 -6.24 -28.69 4.27
N GLY A 335 -6.08 -29.14 3.03
CA GLY A 335 -5.92 -30.54 2.72
C GLY A 335 -4.98 -30.81 1.56
N ILE A 336 -4.04 -31.77 1.71
CA ILE A 336 -3.15 -32.22 0.65
C ILE A 336 -3.89 -33.26 -0.20
N LEU A 337 -4.35 -32.86 -1.38
CA LEU A 337 -5.06 -33.71 -2.33
C LEU A 337 -4.11 -34.68 -3.06
N SER A 338 -2.91 -34.20 -3.40
CA SER A 338 -1.88 -35.02 -4.05
C SER A 338 -0.48 -34.63 -3.59
N LYS A 339 0.28 -35.61 -3.08
CA LYS A 339 1.70 -35.41 -2.73
C LYS A 339 2.60 -35.27 -3.97
N LYS A 340 2.29 -35.94 -5.07
CA LYS A 340 3.12 -35.91 -6.29
C LYS A 340 3.11 -34.52 -6.95
N GLY A 341 1.96 -33.85 -6.99
CA GLY A 341 1.81 -32.52 -7.56
C GLY A 341 1.81 -31.42 -6.51
N ASN A 342 2.06 -31.76 -5.24
CA ASN A 342 1.94 -30.83 -4.11
C ASN A 342 0.65 -30.03 -4.18
N ILE A 343 -0.47 -30.72 -4.48
CA ILE A 343 -1.79 -30.08 -4.65
C ILE A 343 -2.43 -29.93 -3.27
N VAL A 344 -2.73 -28.69 -2.91
CA VAL A 344 -3.34 -28.34 -1.63
C VAL A 344 -4.64 -27.59 -1.89
N ALA A 345 -5.75 -28.05 -1.31
CA ALA A 345 -7.00 -27.33 -1.26
C ALA A 345 -7.12 -26.61 0.10
N LYS A 346 -7.76 -25.43 0.08
CA LYS A 346 -7.99 -24.61 1.27
C LYS A 346 -9.41 -24.05 1.21
N ALA A 347 -10.05 -23.92 2.37
CA ALA A 347 -11.27 -23.14 2.49
C ALA A 347 -11.29 -22.44 3.85
N SER A 348 -11.98 -21.32 3.91
CA SER A 348 -12.09 -20.54 5.14
C SER A 348 -13.36 -19.71 5.18
N VAL A 349 -13.79 -19.39 6.39
CA VAL A 349 -14.86 -18.44 6.67
C VAL A 349 -14.47 -17.59 7.85
N SER A 350 -14.75 -16.29 7.76
CA SER A 350 -14.51 -15.36 8.87
C SER A 350 -15.59 -14.29 8.95
N ARG A 351 -15.77 -13.79 10.16
CA ARG A 351 -16.46 -12.55 10.42
C ARG A 351 -15.44 -11.41 10.40
N ASN A 352 -15.79 -10.28 9.81
CA ASN A 352 -14.90 -9.13 9.67
C ASN A 352 -15.57 -7.87 10.24
N TYR A 353 -14.74 -6.95 10.73
CA TYR A 353 -15.17 -5.65 11.24
C TYR A 353 -14.20 -4.56 10.84
N ARG A 354 -14.73 -3.36 10.63
CA ARG A 354 -13.97 -2.13 10.56
C ARG A 354 -14.70 -1.04 11.33
N PHE A 355 -14.01 -0.40 12.27
CA PHE A 355 -14.56 0.76 12.97
C PHE A 355 -14.25 2.06 12.22
N PRO A 356 -15.11 3.10 12.41
CA PRO A 356 -14.93 4.39 11.74
C PRO A 356 -13.59 5.03 12.07
N THR A 357 -13.01 5.75 11.15
CA THR A 357 -11.81 6.55 11.36
C THR A 357 -12.10 7.77 12.24
N LEU A 358 -11.07 8.45 12.74
CA LEU A 358 -11.29 9.66 13.52
C LEU A 358 -11.86 10.81 12.67
N ASN A 359 -11.55 10.88 11.38
CA ASN A 359 -12.18 11.83 10.48
C ASN A 359 -13.65 11.47 10.19
N ASP A 360 -13.99 10.19 10.05
CA ASP A 360 -15.38 9.78 9.91
C ASP A 360 -16.24 10.27 11.10
N LEU A 361 -15.67 10.22 12.29
CA LEU A 361 -16.39 10.61 13.51
C LEU A 361 -16.37 12.12 13.78
N TYR A 362 -15.22 12.79 13.58
CA TYR A 362 -14.97 14.10 14.18
C TYR A 362 -14.50 15.18 13.21
N PHE A 363 -14.37 14.90 11.90
CA PHE A 363 -13.97 15.92 10.93
C PHE A 363 -14.98 17.06 10.87
N LEU A 364 -14.52 18.31 10.83
CA LEU A 364 -15.38 19.49 10.77
C LEU A 364 -15.12 20.29 9.48
N PRO A 365 -16.18 20.69 8.75
CA PRO A 365 -17.58 20.29 8.95
C PRO A 365 -17.85 18.90 8.35
N GLY A 366 -18.66 18.07 9.00
CA GLY A 366 -19.22 16.88 8.36
C GLY A 366 -19.04 15.55 9.08
N GLY A 367 -18.09 15.38 10.01
CA GLY A 367 -17.97 14.13 10.77
C GLY A 367 -19.25 13.70 11.47
N ASN A 368 -19.45 12.41 11.66
CA ASN A 368 -20.66 11.83 12.23
C ASN A 368 -20.32 10.87 13.39
N PRO A 369 -20.48 11.31 14.65
CA PRO A 369 -20.19 10.48 15.83
C PRO A 369 -21.10 9.25 15.99
N ASP A 370 -22.25 9.23 15.31
CA ASP A 370 -23.27 8.17 15.42
C ASP A 370 -23.03 7.01 14.45
N LEU A 371 -21.90 7.00 13.74
CA LEU A 371 -21.56 5.92 12.83
C LEU A 371 -21.43 4.57 13.54
N ARG A 372 -22.01 3.55 12.91
CA ARG A 372 -21.83 2.15 13.28
C ARG A 372 -20.59 1.57 12.60
N ASN A 373 -20.10 0.46 13.14
CA ASN A 373 -19.03 -0.31 12.53
C ASN A 373 -19.50 -0.98 11.25
N GLU A 374 -18.66 -0.99 10.24
CA GLU A 374 -18.82 -1.91 9.12
C GLU A 374 -18.59 -3.34 9.61
N HIS A 375 -19.39 -4.26 9.17
CA HIS A 375 -19.27 -5.66 9.55
C HIS A 375 -19.71 -6.60 8.44
N GLY A 376 -19.24 -7.82 8.47
CA GLY A 376 -19.59 -8.77 7.43
C GLY A 376 -18.99 -10.13 7.59
N PHE A 377 -19.25 -10.98 6.59
CA PHE A 377 -18.69 -12.32 6.48
C PHE A 377 -17.93 -12.45 5.18
N SER A 378 -16.80 -13.16 5.24
CA SER A 378 -16.03 -13.53 4.06
C SER A 378 -15.83 -15.03 4.02
N TYR A 379 -15.92 -15.58 2.82
CA TYR A 379 -15.71 -16.98 2.48
C TYR A 379 -14.63 -17.05 1.43
N ASP A 380 -13.69 -17.98 1.59
CA ASP A 380 -12.63 -18.22 0.61
C ASP A 380 -12.51 -19.73 0.35
N ALA A 381 -12.30 -20.10 -0.89
CA ALA A 381 -11.94 -21.47 -1.27
C ALA A 381 -10.92 -21.45 -2.40
N GLY A 382 -9.91 -22.29 -2.32
CA GLY A 382 -8.87 -22.28 -3.34
C GLY A 382 -8.08 -23.56 -3.40
N VAL A 383 -7.38 -23.70 -4.54
CA VAL A 383 -6.45 -24.80 -4.81
C VAL A 383 -5.12 -24.20 -5.23
N SER A 384 -4.05 -24.75 -4.70
CA SER A 384 -2.69 -24.45 -5.13
C SER A 384 -1.94 -25.72 -5.52
N PHE A 385 -1.00 -25.58 -6.43
CA PHE A 385 -0.14 -26.69 -6.85
C PHE A 385 1.29 -26.21 -7.03
N GLU A 386 2.23 -27.13 -6.90
CA GLU A 386 3.63 -26.93 -7.22
C GLU A 386 4.20 -28.21 -7.83
N VAL A 387 4.64 -28.14 -9.07
CA VAL A 387 5.25 -29.25 -9.81
C VAL A 387 6.56 -28.78 -10.42
N GLY A 388 7.50 -29.71 -10.55
CA GLY A 388 8.77 -29.39 -11.19
C GLY A 388 9.74 -30.55 -11.21
N LYS A 389 10.76 -30.39 -12.06
CA LYS A 389 11.93 -31.25 -12.10
C LYS A 389 13.12 -30.44 -11.60
N LYS A 390 13.72 -30.88 -10.51
CA LYS A 390 14.85 -30.21 -9.86
C LYS A 390 15.90 -29.76 -10.90
N SER A 391 16.28 -28.49 -10.85
CA SER A 391 17.27 -27.84 -11.75
C SER A 391 16.85 -27.64 -13.22
N ILE A 392 15.60 -27.90 -13.60
CA ILE A 392 15.14 -27.67 -14.99
C ILE A 392 13.97 -26.71 -15.00
N TYR A 393 12.90 -27.01 -14.27
CA TYR A 393 11.74 -26.15 -14.18
C TYR A 393 11.01 -26.31 -12.85
N LYS A 394 10.35 -25.24 -12.44
CA LYS A 394 9.41 -25.18 -11.32
C LYS A 394 8.18 -24.41 -11.78
N LEU A 395 7.03 -25.07 -11.76
CA LEU A 395 5.73 -24.46 -12.04
C LEU A 395 4.90 -24.51 -10.78
N SER A 396 4.38 -23.36 -10.35
CA SER A 396 3.40 -23.28 -9.26
C SER A 396 2.23 -22.40 -9.68
N GLY A 397 1.08 -22.63 -9.08
CA GLY A 397 -0.10 -21.84 -9.36
C GLY A 397 -1.13 -21.97 -8.26
N SER A 398 -2.08 -21.05 -8.26
CA SER A 398 -3.26 -21.09 -7.40
C SER A 398 -4.46 -20.49 -8.12
N ALA A 399 -5.63 -21.02 -7.79
CA ALA A 399 -6.92 -20.44 -8.12
C ALA A 399 -7.72 -20.32 -6.82
N ASN A 400 -8.22 -19.13 -6.52
CA ASN A 400 -8.97 -18.84 -5.32
C ASN A 400 -10.28 -18.18 -5.72
N TRP A 401 -11.38 -18.66 -5.19
CA TRP A 401 -12.67 -18.02 -5.18
C TRP A 401 -12.85 -17.33 -3.83
N PHE A 402 -13.47 -16.17 -3.82
CA PHE A 402 -13.86 -15.45 -2.62
C PHE A 402 -15.25 -14.87 -2.76
N ASP A 403 -15.91 -14.67 -1.62
CA ASP A 403 -17.23 -14.08 -1.51
C ASP A 403 -17.32 -13.32 -0.18
N SER A 404 -17.70 -12.05 -0.20
CA SER A 404 -17.70 -11.17 0.96
C SER A 404 -18.90 -10.26 0.96
N TYR A 405 -19.68 -10.33 2.03
CA TYR A 405 -20.80 -9.44 2.32
C TYR A 405 -20.41 -8.47 3.43
N ILE A 406 -20.61 -7.18 3.19
CA ILE A 406 -20.28 -6.11 4.14
C ILE A 406 -21.50 -5.24 4.32
N ASP A 407 -22.01 -5.19 5.54
CA ASP A 407 -23.10 -4.33 5.96
C ASP A 407 -22.57 -3.03 6.59
N ASP A 408 -23.41 -2.00 6.65
CA ASP A 408 -23.10 -0.69 7.25
C ASP A 408 -21.86 0.00 6.64
N TRP A 409 -21.58 -0.21 5.34
CA TRP A 409 -20.46 0.41 4.65
C TRP A 409 -20.52 1.92 4.77
N ILE A 410 -19.42 2.55 5.21
CA ILE A 410 -19.31 3.98 5.42
C ILE A 410 -18.92 4.66 4.11
N ILE A 411 -19.74 5.60 3.68
CA ILE A 411 -19.48 6.44 2.51
C ILE A 411 -19.70 7.92 2.85
N TRP A 412 -18.84 8.79 2.32
CA TRP A 412 -19.01 10.23 2.41
C TRP A 412 -19.93 10.72 1.30
N LEU A 413 -21.03 11.37 1.71
CA LEU A 413 -22.08 11.84 0.81
C LEU A 413 -22.27 13.34 0.94
N PRO A 414 -22.62 14.06 -0.16
CA PRO A 414 -22.95 15.47 -0.09
C PRO A 414 -24.20 15.69 0.74
N THR A 415 -24.19 16.75 1.54
CA THR A 415 -25.36 17.21 2.31
C THR A 415 -26.02 18.39 1.61
N THR A 416 -27.27 18.69 1.98
CA THR A 416 -27.98 19.89 1.52
C THR A 416 -27.32 21.20 1.95
N LYS A 417 -26.37 21.14 2.90
CA LYS A 417 -25.61 22.28 3.42
C LYS A 417 -24.30 22.54 2.67
N GLY A 418 -24.03 21.79 1.58
CA GLY A 418 -22.86 22.01 0.73
C GLY A 418 -21.54 21.40 1.22
N PHE A 419 -21.57 20.51 2.21
CA PHE A 419 -20.40 19.72 2.65
C PHE A 419 -20.69 18.22 2.62
N PHE A 420 -19.67 17.39 2.62
CA PHE A 420 -19.79 15.93 2.69
C PHE A 420 -19.85 15.44 4.13
N SER A 421 -20.66 14.42 4.40
CA SER A 421 -20.78 13.76 5.70
C SER A 421 -20.81 12.23 5.53
N PRO A 422 -20.11 11.46 6.38
CA PRO A 422 -20.11 10.01 6.31
C PRO A 422 -21.39 9.41 6.88
N ARG A 423 -21.88 8.37 6.25
CA ARG A 423 -23.08 7.62 6.65
C ARG A 423 -22.89 6.13 6.43
N ASN A 424 -23.51 5.31 7.26
CA ASN A 424 -23.67 3.87 7.03
C ASN A 424 -24.87 3.65 6.08
N VAL A 425 -24.61 3.47 4.80
CA VAL A 425 -25.70 3.48 3.81
C VAL A 425 -25.69 2.27 2.93
N LYS A 426 -24.53 1.62 2.76
CA LYS A 426 -24.40 0.62 1.73
C LYS A 426 -24.16 -0.76 2.31
N LYS A 427 -24.74 -1.73 1.61
CA LYS A 427 -24.38 -3.14 1.69
C LYS A 427 -23.54 -3.44 0.45
N VAL A 428 -22.34 -3.95 0.64
CA VAL A 428 -21.43 -4.28 -0.45
C VAL A 428 -21.27 -5.79 -0.53
N HIS A 429 -21.50 -6.32 -1.72
CA HIS A 429 -21.21 -7.71 -2.06
C HIS A 429 -20.02 -7.74 -3.01
N ALA A 430 -18.86 -8.21 -2.53
CA ALA A 430 -17.65 -8.36 -3.30
C ALA A 430 -17.33 -9.85 -3.47
N TYR A 431 -17.23 -10.33 -4.70
CA TYR A 431 -16.97 -11.74 -4.99
C TYR A 431 -16.08 -11.88 -6.20
N GLY A 432 -15.56 -13.09 -6.44
CA GLY A 432 -14.76 -13.28 -7.63
C GLY A 432 -13.82 -14.45 -7.60
N VAL A 433 -12.90 -14.44 -8.58
CA VAL A 433 -11.86 -15.45 -8.75
C VAL A 433 -10.52 -14.79 -9.01
N GLU A 434 -9.52 -15.25 -8.29
CA GLU A 434 -8.12 -14.85 -8.50
C GLU A 434 -7.29 -16.06 -8.92
N VAL A 435 -6.53 -15.92 -10.00
CA VAL A 435 -5.61 -16.94 -10.51
C VAL A 435 -4.19 -16.39 -10.53
N LYS A 436 -3.23 -17.18 -10.03
CA LYS A 436 -1.80 -16.87 -10.07
C LYS A 436 -1.03 -18.06 -10.64
N ALA A 437 -0.03 -17.78 -11.48
CA ALA A 437 0.86 -18.78 -12.01
C ALA A 437 2.30 -18.26 -12.01
N ASN A 438 3.24 -19.10 -11.58
CA ASN A 438 4.66 -18.78 -11.56
C ASN A 438 5.42 -19.93 -12.23
N LEU A 439 6.27 -19.61 -13.20
CA LEU A 439 7.11 -20.55 -13.92
C LEU A 439 8.56 -20.09 -13.85
N ALA A 440 9.42 -20.90 -13.25
CA ALA A 440 10.87 -20.73 -13.31
C ALA A 440 11.46 -21.86 -14.15
N VAL A 441 12.26 -21.51 -15.17
CA VAL A 441 12.91 -22.48 -16.05
C VAL A 441 14.40 -22.15 -16.16
N GLN A 442 15.24 -23.15 -15.98
CA GLN A 442 16.69 -23.08 -16.23
C GLN A 442 17.05 -23.94 -17.46
N PRO A 443 16.90 -23.39 -18.69
CA PRO A 443 17.10 -24.17 -19.91
C PRO A 443 18.58 -24.54 -20.13
N ALA A 444 19.51 -23.76 -19.57
CA ALA A 444 20.94 -24.03 -19.58
C ALA A 444 21.61 -23.42 -18.35
N LYS A 445 22.87 -23.79 -18.06
CA LYS A 445 23.63 -23.41 -16.86
C LYS A 445 23.59 -21.91 -16.52
N ASP A 446 23.67 -21.04 -17.53
CA ASP A 446 23.79 -19.58 -17.33
C ASP A 446 22.48 -18.84 -17.62
N TRP A 447 21.38 -19.55 -17.89
CA TRP A 447 20.09 -18.99 -18.24
C TRP A 447 19.04 -19.27 -17.17
N LEU A 448 18.27 -18.25 -16.79
CA LEU A 448 17.11 -18.39 -15.94
C LEU A 448 15.97 -17.55 -16.51
N ILE A 449 14.81 -18.17 -16.65
CA ILE A 449 13.57 -17.54 -17.09
C ILE A 449 12.57 -17.64 -15.94
N ASP A 450 12.09 -16.51 -15.44
CA ASP A 450 11.03 -16.43 -14.43
C ASP A 450 9.83 -15.70 -15.03
N LEU A 451 8.68 -16.35 -15.06
CA LEU A 451 7.40 -15.79 -15.49
C LEU A 451 6.42 -15.83 -14.35
N ASN A 452 5.82 -14.69 -14.03
CA ASN A 452 4.80 -14.57 -12.99
C ASN A 452 3.58 -13.88 -13.61
N GLY A 453 2.44 -14.58 -13.62
CA GLY A 453 1.16 -14.09 -14.13
C GLY A 453 0.10 -14.07 -13.04
N SER A 454 -0.78 -13.08 -13.08
CA SER A 454 -1.99 -13.03 -12.27
C SER A 454 -3.17 -12.50 -13.07
N TYR A 455 -4.36 -12.98 -12.73
CA TYR A 455 -5.62 -12.49 -13.23
C TYR A 455 -6.62 -12.47 -12.09
N SER A 456 -7.43 -11.41 -12.03
CA SER A 456 -8.51 -11.26 -11.06
C SER A 456 -9.77 -10.79 -11.76
N TRP A 457 -10.88 -11.45 -11.44
CA TRP A 457 -12.23 -11.02 -11.72
C TRP A 457 -12.91 -10.73 -10.39
N THR A 458 -13.25 -9.46 -10.14
CA THR A 458 -13.60 -8.96 -8.80
C THR A 458 -14.77 -7.98 -8.82
N PRO A 459 -16.00 -8.42 -9.19
CA PRO A 459 -17.19 -7.61 -9.02
C PRO A 459 -17.35 -7.16 -7.57
N SER A 460 -17.73 -5.90 -7.38
CA SER A 460 -17.98 -5.29 -6.08
C SER A 460 -19.23 -4.44 -6.18
N ILE A 461 -20.37 -5.01 -5.81
CA ILE A 461 -21.69 -4.50 -6.11
C ILE A 461 -22.31 -3.84 -4.87
N ASN A 462 -22.95 -2.69 -5.06
CA ASN A 462 -23.79 -2.08 -4.04
C ASN A 462 -25.16 -2.80 -3.97
N GLU A 463 -25.40 -3.55 -2.92
CA GLU A 463 -26.68 -4.21 -2.63
C GLU A 463 -27.49 -3.50 -1.53
N GLY A 464 -27.11 -2.28 -1.15
CA GLY A 464 -27.83 -1.50 -0.15
C GLY A 464 -29.21 -1.03 -0.64
N GLU A 465 -29.96 -0.42 0.27
CA GLU A 465 -31.26 0.18 -0.05
C GLU A 465 -31.09 1.50 -0.83
N LYS A 466 -32.10 1.85 -1.62
CA LYS A 466 -32.14 3.15 -2.30
C LYS A 466 -32.28 4.27 -1.27
N MET A 467 -31.39 5.24 -1.32
CA MET A 467 -31.44 6.42 -0.45
C MET A 467 -32.54 7.42 -0.83
N SER A 468 -32.94 7.40 -2.11
CA SER A 468 -33.99 8.23 -2.67
C SER A 468 -34.56 7.54 -3.94
N PRO A 469 -35.74 7.97 -4.43
CA PRO A 469 -36.26 7.47 -5.72
C PRO A 469 -35.31 7.70 -6.91
N ALA A 470 -34.43 8.71 -6.81
CA ALA A 470 -33.44 9.04 -7.84
C ALA A 470 -32.11 8.26 -7.70
N ASP A 471 -31.94 7.47 -6.64
CA ASP A 471 -30.73 6.68 -6.41
C ASP A 471 -30.65 5.52 -7.40
N GLN A 472 -29.69 5.58 -8.32
CA GLN A 472 -29.41 4.56 -9.32
C GLN A 472 -28.20 3.68 -8.95
N SER A 473 -27.64 3.81 -7.75
CA SER A 473 -26.43 3.12 -7.34
C SER A 473 -26.62 1.65 -6.93
N VAL A 474 -27.86 1.23 -6.66
CA VAL A 474 -28.17 -0.14 -6.22
C VAL A 474 -28.05 -1.12 -7.38
N GLY A 475 -27.37 -2.24 -7.16
CA GLY A 475 -27.04 -3.24 -8.18
C GLY A 475 -25.88 -2.82 -9.10
N LYS A 476 -25.14 -1.76 -8.77
CA LYS A 476 -24.04 -1.22 -9.58
C LYS A 476 -22.69 -1.48 -8.97
N GLN A 477 -21.66 -1.56 -9.84
CA GLN A 477 -20.25 -1.69 -9.45
C GLN A 477 -19.79 -0.46 -8.65
N LEU A 478 -18.94 -0.67 -7.64
CA LEU A 478 -18.34 0.43 -6.89
C LEU A 478 -17.44 1.29 -7.80
N PRO A 479 -17.45 2.62 -7.63
CA PRO A 479 -16.58 3.52 -8.40
C PRO A 479 -15.10 3.20 -8.24
N TYR A 480 -14.35 3.37 -9.34
CA TYR A 480 -12.90 3.15 -9.43
C TYR A 480 -12.41 1.71 -9.17
N VAL A 481 -13.31 0.74 -9.06
CA VAL A 481 -12.97 -0.67 -8.93
C VAL A 481 -13.04 -1.33 -10.30
N PRO A 482 -11.93 -1.80 -10.89
CA PRO A 482 -11.97 -2.55 -12.14
C PRO A 482 -12.58 -3.93 -11.88
N GLU A 483 -13.46 -4.38 -12.76
CA GLU A 483 -14.03 -5.73 -12.67
C GLU A 483 -13.00 -6.80 -13.05
N HIS A 484 -12.14 -6.50 -14.04
CA HIS A 484 -11.06 -7.37 -14.49
C HIS A 484 -9.71 -6.68 -14.35
N SER A 485 -8.73 -7.41 -13.83
CA SER A 485 -7.34 -6.98 -13.86
C SER A 485 -6.41 -8.16 -14.12
N ALA A 486 -5.29 -7.90 -14.80
CA ALA A 486 -4.28 -8.90 -15.06
C ALA A 486 -2.88 -8.31 -14.98
N SER A 487 -1.90 -9.14 -14.66
CA SER A 487 -0.50 -8.74 -14.72
C SER A 487 0.39 -9.89 -15.19
N LEU A 488 1.46 -9.54 -15.88
CA LEU A 488 2.53 -10.46 -16.29
C LEU A 488 3.88 -9.82 -16.01
N THR A 489 4.75 -10.55 -15.33
CA THR A 489 6.15 -10.16 -15.14
C THR A 489 7.02 -11.28 -15.68
N GLY A 490 7.87 -10.97 -16.66
CA GLY A 490 8.86 -11.88 -17.23
C GLY A 490 10.27 -11.38 -16.94
N ARG A 491 11.13 -12.23 -16.36
CA ARG A 491 12.55 -11.96 -16.17
C ARG A 491 13.37 -13.00 -16.91
N LEU A 492 14.23 -12.55 -17.81
CA LEU A 492 15.23 -13.35 -18.49
C LEU A 492 16.60 -12.97 -17.96
N SER A 493 17.26 -13.89 -17.28
CA SER A 493 18.61 -13.71 -16.76
C SER A 493 19.60 -14.55 -17.55
N TRP A 494 20.71 -13.93 -17.96
CA TRP A 494 21.81 -14.58 -18.66
C TRP A 494 23.14 -14.07 -18.09
N ARG A 495 23.86 -14.95 -17.37
CA ARG A 495 25.07 -14.57 -16.64
C ARG A 495 24.81 -13.35 -15.74
N SER A 496 25.46 -12.22 -16.02
CA SER A 496 25.31 -10.95 -15.28
C SER A 496 24.34 -9.96 -15.95
N TRP A 497 23.60 -10.39 -16.97
CA TRP A 497 22.53 -9.62 -17.58
C TRP A 497 21.17 -10.07 -17.07
N ALA A 498 20.23 -9.15 -16.91
CA ALA A 498 18.84 -9.47 -16.72
C ALA A 498 17.96 -8.50 -17.51
N PHE A 499 17.02 -9.04 -18.27
CA PHE A 499 15.97 -8.31 -18.95
C PHE A 499 14.67 -8.56 -18.20
N LEU A 500 13.94 -7.51 -17.89
CA LEU A 500 12.65 -7.57 -17.21
C LEU A 500 11.60 -6.91 -18.09
N TYR A 501 10.47 -7.60 -18.28
CA TYR A 501 9.25 -7.08 -18.88
C TYR A 501 8.13 -7.14 -17.86
N LYS A 502 7.38 -6.05 -17.69
CA LYS A 502 6.17 -5.97 -16.85
C LYS A 502 5.03 -5.48 -17.70
N TRP A 503 3.93 -6.18 -17.63
CA TRP A 503 2.67 -5.82 -18.27
C TRP A 503 1.55 -5.85 -17.24
N ALA A 504 0.62 -4.90 -17.34
CA ALA A 504 -0.58 -4.85 -16.52
C ALA A 504 -1.76 -4.42 -17.39
N TYR A 505 -2.93 -4.96 -17.07
CA TYR A 505 -4.23 -4.64 -17.67
C TYR A 505 -5.22 -4.29 -16.58
N TYR A 506 -6.02 -3.26 -16.82
CA TYR A 506 -7.16 -2.90 -16.02
C TYR A 506 -8.35 -2.63 -16.94
N SER A 507 -9.51 -3.27 -16.65
CA SER A 507 -10.74 -3.02 -17.38
C SER A 507 -11.25 -1.60 -17.11
N GLU A 508 -12.29 -1.21 -17.83
CA GLU A 508 -13.01 0.03 -17.57
C GLU A 508 -13.41 0.14 -16.09
N ARG A 509 -13.52 1.38 -15.60
CA ARG A 509 -13.92 1.69 -14.23
C ARG A 509 -14.88 2.84 -14.24
N PHE A 510 -15.97 2.70 -13.50
CA PHE A 510 -16.91 3.79 -13.33
C PHE A 510 -16.36 4.82 -12.33
N THR A 511 -16.65 6.07 -12.56
CA THR A 511 -16.27 7.18 -11.67
C THR A 511 -17.41 7.58 -10.73
N MET A 512 -18.65 7.20 -11.11
CA MET A 512 -19.87 7.48 -10.38
C MET A 512 -20.59 6.20 -9.98
N SER A 513 -21.34 6.25 -8.89
CA SER A 513 -22.10 5.09 -8.39
C SER A 513 -23.25 4.67 -9.29
N SER A 514 -23.70 5.51 -10.22
CA SER A 514 -24.74 5.21 -11.24
C SER A 514 -24.24 4.33 -12.38
N ASN A 515 -22.91 4.18 -12.53
CA ASN A 515 -22.24 3.49 -13.62
C ASN A 515 -22.64 4.01 -15.02
N ASP A 516 -22.60 5.31 -15.19
CA ASP A 516 -22.96 5.95 -16.47
C ASP A 516 -21.81 5.89 -17.46
N TYR A 517 -22.10 5.61 -18.74
CA TYR A 517 -21.15 5.64 -19.86
C TYR A 517 -21.00 7.05 -20.48
N THR A 518 -21.12 8.08 -19.66
CA THR A 518 -20.82 9.45 -20.09
C THR A 518 -19.31 9.71 -20.09
N LEU A 519 -18.87 10.79 -20.72
CA LEU A 519 -17.43 11.17 -20.78
C LEU A 519 -16.79 11.31 -19.39
N THR A 520 -17.55 11.68 -18.38
CA THR A 520 -17.11 11.82 -16.99
C THR A 520 -17.56 10.66 -16.10
N GLY A 521 -18.39 9.75 -16.59
CA GLY A 521 -18.99 8.67 -15.82
C GLY A 521 -18.15 7.39 -15.78
N HIS A 522 -17.18 7.25 -16.69
CA HIS A 522 -16.30 6.07 -16.74
C HIS A 522 -14.89 6.43 -17.22
N LEU A 523 -13.92 5.60 -16.88
CA LEU A 523 -12.57 5.59 -17.40
C LEU A 523 -12.39 4.36 -18.28
N PRO A 524 -11.82 4.51 -19.49
CA PRO A 524 -11.56 3.37 -20.38
C PRO A 524 -10.57 2.38 -19.77
N GLU A 525 -10.56 1.19 -20.31
CA GLU A 525 -9.51 0.20 -20.06
C GLU A 525 -8.14 0.70 -20.53
N TYR A 526 -7.08 0.19 -19.93
CA TYR A 526 -5.71 0.48 -20.38
C TYR A 526 -4.75 -0.67 -20.12
N PHE A 527 -3.67 -0.67 -20.90
CA PHE A 527 -2.57 -1.61 -20.81
C PHE A 527 -1.28 -0.85 -20.47
N MET A 528 -0.56 -1.32 -19.47
CA MET A 528 0.72 -0.72 -19.10
C MET A 528 1.86 -1.69 -19.37
N SER A 529 2.87 -1.26 -20.11
CA SER A 529 4.06 -2.04 -20.40
C SER A 529 5.33 -1.31 -19.99
N ASN A 530 6.18 -1.99 -19.21
CA ASN A 530 7.47 -1.45 -18.77
C ASN A 530 8.56 -2.48 -19.05
N ILE A 531 9.75 -2.01 -19.44
CA ILE A 531 10.94 -2.86 -19.61
C ILE A 531 12.09 -2.35 -18.77
N SER A 532 12.98 -3.22 -18.36
CA SER A 532 14.29 -2.83 -17.86
C SER A 532 15.38 -3.81 -18.25
N LEU A 533 16.59 -3.27 -18.42
CA LEU A 533 17.81 -4.02 -18.67
C LEU A 533 18.77 -3.76 -17.51
N GLU A 534 19.25 -4.84 -16.91
CA GLU A 534 20.19 -4.80 -15.79
C GLU A 534 21.52 -5.46 -16.18
N LYS A 535 22.63 -4.92 -15.70
CA LYS A 535 23.98 -5.46 -15.87
C LYS A 535 24.77 -5.39 -14.58
N GLY A 536 25.23 -6.56 -14.09
CA GLY A 536 26.21 -6.64 -13.01
C GLY A 536 27.63 -6.72 -13.56
N LEU A 537 28.55 -5.93 -13.01
CA LEU A 537 29.99 -5.96 -13.28
C LEU A 537 30.72 -6.13 -11.95
N SER A 538 31.66 -7.08 -11.90
CA SER A 538 32.42 -7.37 -10.69
C SER A 538 33.89 -7.07 -10.93
N PHE A 539 34.43 -6.10 -10.19
CA PHE A 539 35.82 -5.72 -10.16
C PHE A 539 36.46 -6.12 -8.82
N LYS A 540 37.78 -6.13 -8.74
CA LYS A 540 38.45 -6.42 -7.46
C LYS A 540 38.05 -5.47 -6.33
N PRO A 541 38.02 -4.11 -6.55
CA PRO A 541 37.70 -3.18 -5.47
C PRO A 541 36.19 -2.99 -5.23
N LEU A 542 35.31 -3.32 -6.21
CA LEU A 542 33.89 -3.04 -6.11
C LEU A 542 33.04 -3.89 -7.05
N ASP A 543 31.76 -4.04 -6.72
CA ASP A 543 30.70 -4.46 -7.64
C ASP A 543 29.90 -3.26 -8.13
N LEU A 544 29.61 -3.23 -9.42
CA LEU A 544 28.82 -2.22 -10.10
C LEU A 544 27.55 -2.85 -10.64
N GLN A 545 26.40 -2.23 -10.39
CA GLN A 545 25.11 -2.60 -10.96
C GLN A 545 24.58 -1.44 -11.79
N LEU A 546 24.26 -1.71 -13.05
CA LEU A 546 23.64 -0.76 -13.96
C LEU A 546 22.21 -1.24 -14.26
N LYS A 547 21.24 -0.33 -14.21
CA LYS A 547 19.86 -0.62 -14.61
C LYS A 547 19.35 0.55 -15.44
N PHE A 548 18.86 0.25 -16.63
CA PHE A 548 18.11 1.16 -17.46
C PHE A 548 16.66 0.68 -17.55
N ALA A 549 15.70 1.57 -17.34
CA ALA A 549 14.29 1.26 -17.40
C ALA A 549 13.54 2.22 -18.33
N VAL A 550 12.54 1.69 -19.02
CA VAL A 550 11.56 2.44 -19.80
C VAL A 550 10.19 2.10 -19.26
N ASN A 551 9.51 3.09 -18.74
CA ASN A 551 8.14 2.97 -18.25
C ASN A 551 7.18 3.48 -19.31
N ASN A 552 5.97 2.89 -19.34
CA ASN A 552 4.96 3.19 -20.35
C ASN A 552 5.55 3.09 -21.78
N LEU A 553 6.09 1.91 -22.11
CA LEU A 553 6.84 1.64 -23.36
C LEU A 553 6.08 2.05 -24.64
N PHE A 554 4.77 1.85 -24.65
CA PHE A 554 3.92 2.14 -25.82
C PHE A 554 3.30 3.54 -25.79
N ASN A 555 3.71 4.38 -24.82
CA ASN A 555 3.21 5.74 -24.64
C ASN A 555 1.67 5.81 -24.52
N GLU A 556 1.10 4.86 -23.75
CA GLU A 556 -0.33 4.79 -23.50
C GLU A 556 -0.80 6.07 -22.80
N ASP A 557 -1.86 6.67 -23.34
CA ASP A 557 -2.52 7.82 -22.73
C ASP A 557 -3.65 7.31 -21.84
N TYR A 558 -3.47 7.40 -20.53
CA TYR A 558 -4.37 6.80 -19.56
C TYR A 558 -4.64 7.69 -18.34
N LEU A 559 -5.78 7.43 -17.70
CA LEU A 559 -6.20 8.08 -16.48
C LEU A 559 -6.34 7.04 -15.36
N SER A 560 -5.69 7.26 -14.23
CA SER A 560 -5.92 6.46 -13.01
C SER A 560 -7.13 6.98 -12.23
N VAL A 561 -7.35 8.28 -12.24
CA VAL A 561 -8.48 9.01 -11.67
C VAL A 561 -8.97 9.99 -12.73
N LEU A 562 -10.29 10.23 -12.77
CA LEU A 562 -10.91 11.19 -13.71
C LEU A 562 -10.20 12.54 -13.62
N SER A 563 -9.93 13.13 -14.79
CA SER A 563 -9.24 14.44 -14.94
C SER A 563 -7.85 14.50 -14.24
N ARG A 564 -7.20 13.35 -14.05
CA ARG A 564 -5.80 13.25 -13.60
C ARG A 564 -4.97 12.45 -14.61
N PRO A 565 -4.44 13.12 -15.63
CA PRO A 565 -3.61 12.47 -16.64
C PRO A 565 -2.32 11.95 -16.02
N MET A 566 -1.83 10.87 -16.58
CA MET A 566 -0.63 10.17 -16.12
C MET A 566 0.52 10.42 -17.12
N PRO A 567 1.79 10.21 -16.71
CA PRO A 567 2.94 10.42 -17.58
C PRO A 567 2.95 9.40 -18.74
N GLY A 568 3.26 9.89 -19.94
CA GLY A 568 3.59 9.05 -21.10
C GLY A 568 4.91 8.30 -20.91
N ILE A 569 5.53 7.87 -22.01
CA ILE A 569 6.82 7.16 -21.99
C ILE A 569 7.87 7.96 -21.21
N ASN A 570 8.59 7.26 -20.31
CA ASN A 570 9.63 7.87 -19.50
C ASN A 570 10.77 6.90 -19.20
N PHE A 571 11.93 7.42 -18.83
CA PHE A 571 13.18 6.67 -18.71
C PHE A 571 13.81 6.88 -17.34
N GLU A 572 14.49 5.83 -16.85
CA GLU A 572 15.26 5.86 -15.60
C GLU A 572 16.59 5.13 -15.79
N LEU A 573 17.65 5.66 -15.22
CA LEU A 573 18.97 5.05 -15.14
C LEU A 573 19.41 4.98 -13.68
N PHE A 574 19.82 3.80 -13.22
CA PHE A 574 20.37 3.58 -11.89
C PHE A 574 21.77 3.02 -11.97
N ILE A 575 22.65 3.51 -11.12
CA ILE A 575 24.04 3.07 -10.94
C ILE A 575 24.20 2.68 -9.48
N GLY A 576 24.38 1.38 -9.22
CA GLY A 576 24.64 0.84 -7.88
C GLY A 576 26.12 0.51 -7.71
N ILE A 577 26.72 0.92 -6.60
CA ILE A 577 28.12 0.70 -6.25
C ILE A 577 28.18 0.01 -4.89
N THR A 578 28.90 -1.13 -4.85
CA THR A 578 29.15 -1.88 -3.60
C THR A 578 30.65 -2.13 -3.49
N PRO A 579 31.39 -1.35 -2.69
CA PRO A 579 32.81 -1.57 -2.43
C PRO A 579 33.05 -2.93 -1.76
N LYS A 580 34.14 -3.60 -2.12
CA LYS A 580 34.58 -4.86 -1.50
C LYS A 580 35.64 -4.55 -0.44
N PHE A 581 35.25 -4.67 0.81
CA PHE A 581 36.21 -4.61 1.89
C PHE A 581 36.93 -5.96 2.00
N GLY A 582 38.26 -5.98 1.87
CA GLY A 582 39.03 -7.21 1.99
C GLY A 582 38.68 -7.93 3.30
N LYS A 583 38.40 -9.22 3.26
CA LYS A 583 38.35 -10.03 4.47
C LYS A 583 39.71 -9.89 5.18
N ASN A 584 39.73 -9.25 6.33
CA ASN A 584 40.88 -9.39 7.25
C ASN A 584 40.94 -10.89 7.59
N ASN A 585 41.85 -11.59 6.90
CA ASN A 585 42.26 -12.93 7.31
C ASN A 585 42.93 -12.81 8.68
N LYS A 586 42.18 -12.74 9.75
CA LYS A 586 42.68 -13.15 11.04
C LYS A 586 42.74 -14.67 11.01
N LYS A 587 43.88 -15.20 10.52
CA LYS A 587 44.36 -16.52 10.95
C LYS A 587 44.49 -16.47 12.48
N GLN A 588 43.69 -17.23 13.16
CA GLN A 588 44.06 -17.90 14.42
C GLN A 588 43.26 -19.19 14.51
#